data_5225e2711bbce44a37d7b2c7811fb07f
#
_entry.id   5225e2711bbce44a37d7b2c7811fb07f
#
_cell.length_a   1.000
_cell.length_b   1.000
_cell.length_c   1.000
_cell.angle_alpha   90.00
_cell.angle_beta   90.00
_cell.angle_gamma   90.00
#
_symmetry.space_group_name_H-M   'P 1'
#
loop_
_entity.id
_entity.type
_entity.pdbx_description
1 polymer ?
#
loop_
_entity_poly.entity_id
_entity_poly.type
_entity_poly.pdbx_seq_one_letter_code
_entity_poly.pdbx_strand_id
1 'polypeptide(L)'
;GIILGIVLILLVAVAILTALEYRPDQIETLNTTSGKQSISTGDSMTILTYNTGYAGLSKDEDFFMDGGSKVMPETKDLVKHNMKGIAGILNDADADVCFLQEVDIDSKRSYHINEKAYYEKALGVDGIFACNFKCVYVPYPLPTIGKVESGLVTYSDYKVSEASRIALPESFKWPVKTCNLKRCMLETRIPIKGSDKELVLINFHLEAYDSGEGKIAQRKVLVKKLKEEYEKGNYVIAGGDFNQTFDGMDTYPIHDKDSWVPGKVGKEDIPEGFSYAVSDNVPTCRLLNGPYSGNYDDSQVYVLDGFIVSDNLKIDQVENIDTQFEYTDHQPVKLNVTLK
;
A
#
# COMPACT_ATOMS: atom_id res chain seq x y z
N GLY A 1 9.83 26.13 37.58
CA GLY A 1 8.49 25.48 37.85
C GLY A 1 7.83 25.00 36.57
N ILE A 2 7.28 25.90 35.72
CA ILE A 2 6.45 25.55 34.55
C ILE A 2 7.21 24.73 33.49
N ILE A 3 8.40 25.17 33.13
CA ILE A 3 9.23 24.45 32.09
C ILE A 3 9.53 23.02 32.55
N LEU A 4 9.92 22.83 33.82
CA LEU A 4 10.20 21.50 34.39
C LEU A 4 8.94 20.62 34.37
N GLY A 5 7.76 21.19 34.66
CA GLY A 5 6.49 20.49 34.58
C GLY A 5 6.17 20.03 33.15
N ILE A 6 6.37 20.87 32.14
CA ILE A 6 6.16 20.54 30.72
C ILE A 6 7.13 19.42 30.29
N VAL A 7 8.41 19.54 30.64
CA VAL A 7 9.40 18.50 30.31
C VAL A 7 9.03 17.15 30.93
N LEU A 8 8.59 17.14 32.20
CA LEU A 8 8.15 15.91 32.85
C LEU A 8 6.93 15.28 32.16
N ILE A 9 5.93 16.09 31.77
CA ILE A 9 4.76 15.60 31.03
C ILE A 9 5.19 14.97 29.69
N LEU A 10 6.09 15.62 28.94
CA LEU A 10 6.60 15.08 27.67
C LEU A 10 7.36 13.77 27.88
N LEU A 11 8.20 13.68 28.91
CA LEU A 11 8.92 12.43 29.21
C LEU A 11 7.97 11.29 29.58
N VAL A 12 6.93 11.57 30.38
CA VAL A 12 5.90 10.58 30.72
C VAL A 12 5.13 10.14 29.48
N ALA A 13 4.75 11.08 28.61
CA ALA A 13 4.05 10.76 27.37
C ALA A 13 4.90 9.86 26.47
N VAL A 14 6.17 10.19 26.27
CA VAL A 14 7.11 9.36 25.48
C VAL A 14 7.31 7.98 26.12
N ALA A 15 7.39 7.90 27.45
CA ALA A 15 7.50 6.62 28.16
C ALA A 15 6.26 5.73 27.94
N ILE A 16 5.07 6.32 28.01
CA ILE A 16 3.80 5.61 27.75
C ILE A 16 3.76 5.12 26.30
N LEU A 17 4.05 5.98 25.33
CA LEU A 17 4.07 5.60 23.92
C LEU A 17 5.12 4.52 23.64
N THR A 18 6.27 4.55 24.29
CA THR A 18 7.29 3.50 24.19
C THR A 18 6.83 2.17 24.78
N ALA A 19 6.12 2.21 25.92
CA ALA A 19 5.58 1.00 26.56
C ALA A 19 4.44 0.36 25.72
N LEU A 20 3.69 1.17 25.01
CA LEU A 20 2.55 0.74 24.18
C LEU A 20 2.89 0.61 22.69
N GLU A 21 4.18 0.75 22.33
CA GLU A 21 4.64 0.64 20.94
C GLU A 21 4.27 -0.73 20.35
N TYR A 22 3.66 -0.73 19.17
CA TYR A 22 3.46 -1.94 18.38
C TYR A 22 4.80 -2.49 17.89
N ARG A 23 5.12 -3.70 18.27
CA ARG A 23 6.39 -4.38 17.96
C ARG A 23 6.09 -5.75 17.35
N PRO A 24 5.76 -5.80 16.08
CA PRO A 24 5.50 -7.07 15.40
C PRO A 24 6.76 -7.92 15.28
N ASP A 25 6.59 -9.24 15.21
CA ASP A 25 7.68 -10.14 14.88
C ASP A 25 8.20 -9.93 13.45
N GLN A 26 9.41 -10.41 13.17
CA GLN A 26 10.00 -10.32 11.83
C GLN A 26 9.15 -11.03 10.78
N ILE A 27 8.57 -12.18 11.14
CA ILE A 27 7.61 -12.95 10.32
C ILE A 27 6.46 -13.38 11.23
N GLU A 28 5.23 -13.05 10.81
CA GLU A 28 4.00 -13.48 11.49
C GLU A 28 3.17 -14.30 10.51
N THR A 29 2.77 -15.50 10.91
CA THR A 29 1.82 -16.32 10.16
C THR A 29 0.43 -15.73 10.28
N LEU A 30 -0.26 -15.55 9.15
CA LEU A 30 -1.60 -14.99 9.08
C LEU A 30 -2.63 -16.08 8.76
N ASN A 31 -3.89 -15.85 9.14
CA ASN A 31 -4.98 -16.70 8.74
C ASN A 31 -5.20 -16.61 7.22
N THR A 32 -5.35 -17.77 6.59
CA THR A 32 -5.64 -17.87 5.16
C THR A 32 -7.13 -17.79 4.89
N THR A 33 -7.47 -17.52 3.63
CA THR A 33 -8.85 -17.47 3.16
C THR A 33 -9.17 -18.67 2.27
N SER A 34 -10.43 -19.06 2.23
CA SER A 34 -10.92 -20.20 1.44
C SER A 34 -11.45 -19.75 0.08
N GLY A 35 -10.62 -19.16 -0.76
CA GLY A 35 -10.97 -18.90 -2.16
C GLY A 35 -11.40 -20.21 -2.87
N LYS A 36 -12.30 -20.08 -3.85
CA LYS A 36 -12.92 -21.25 -4.51
C LYS A 36 -12.20 -21.64 -5.80
N GLN A 37 -11.42 -20.75 -6.37
CA GLN A 37 -10.72 -20.98 -7.62
C GLN A 37 -9.39 -21.71 -7.43
N SER A 38 -8.91 -22.36 -8.46
CA SER A 38 -7.58 -22.95 -8.58
C SER A 38 -6.93 -22.47 -9.87
N ILE A 39 -5.60 -22.37 -9.88
CA ILE A 39 -4.83 -21.92 -11.04
C ILE A 39 -3.88 -23.03 -11.51
N SER A 40 -3.64 -23.11 -12.82
CA SER A 40 -2.74 -24.05 -13.46
C SER A 40 -1.78 -23.31 -14.40
N THR A 41 -0.71 -23.96 -14.81
CA THR A 41 0.13 -23.47 -15.92
C THR A 41 -0.71 -23.30 -17.18
N GLY A 42 -0.55 -22.18 -17.87
CA GLY A 42 -1.34 -21.78 -19.03
C GLY A 42 -2.57 -20.94 -18.70
N ASP A 43 -3.01 -20.88 -17.44
CA ASP A 43 -4.12 -20.04 -17.05
C ASP A 43 -3.69 -18.55 -16.98
N SER A 44 -4.64 -17.68 -17.30
CA SER A 44 -4.49 -16.23 -17.15
C SER A 44 -5.20 -15.78 -15.87
N MET A 45 -4.70 -14.71 -15.28
CA MET A 45 -5.31 -14.05 -14.13
C MET A 45 -5.23 -12.54 -14.23
N THR A 46 -6.15 -11.88 -13.56
CA THR A 46 -6.20 -10.43 -13.39
C THR A 46 -5.90 -10.07 -11.94
N ILE A 47 -4.97 -9.13 -11.75
CA ILE A 47 -4.60 -8.63 -10.43
C ILE A 47 -4.67 -7.10 -10.41
N LEU A 48 -5.21 -6.55 -9.33
CA LEU A 48 -5.32 -5.11 -9.11
C LEU A 48 -4.47 -4.70 -7.91
N THR A 49 -3.77 -3.57 -7.98
CA THR A 49 -3.22 -2.88 -6.81
C THR A 49 -3.87 -1.52 -6.65
N TYR A 50 -4.23 -1.14 -5.42
CA TYR A 50 -4.89 0.13 -5.15
C TYR A 50 -4.61 0.61 -3.72
N ASN A 51 -3.92 1.74 -3.58
CA ASN A 51 -3.83 2.46 -2.31
C ASN A 51 -5.16 3.19 -2.07
N THR A 52 -5.86 2.82 -1.00
CA THR A 52 -7.21 3.32 -0.71
C THR A 52 -7.22 4.61 0.11
N GLY A 53 -6.04 5.11 0.53
CA GLY A 53 -5.91 6.36 1.29
C GLY A 53 -6.84 6.40 2.50
N TYR A 54 -7.00 5.28 3.23
CA TYR A 54 -7.97 5.12 4.33
C TYR A 54 -9.35 5.75 4.04
N ALA A 55 -9.78 5.71 2.79
CA ALA A 55 -11.01 6.34 2.28
C ALA A 55 -11.16 7.83 2.69
N GLY A 56 -10.04 8.49 2.96
CA GLY A 56 -10.01 9.83 3.53
C GLY A 56 -9.36 10.88 2.64
N LEU A 57 -8.81 10.51 1.48
CA LEU A 57 -7.96 11.37 0.65
C LEU A 57 -8.56 11.59 -0.75
N SER A 58 -9.88 11.77 -0.83
CA SER A 58 -10.60 12.04 -2.09
C SER A 58 -10.15 13.35 -2.76
N LYS A 59 -10.62 13.59 -3.96
CA LYS A 59 -10.19 14.72 -4.82
C LYS A 59 -10.22 16.10 -4.16
N ASP A 60 -11.13 16.33 -3.22
CA ASP A 60 -11.31 17.62 -2.54
C ASP A 60 -10.49 17.73 -1.23
N GLU A 61 -9.72 16.68 -0.90
CA GLU A 61 -8.92 16.61 0.32
C GLU A 61 -7.46 17.03 0.07
N ASP A 62 -6.80 17.47 1.15
CA ASP A 62 -5.37 17.72 1.26
C ASP A 62 -4.79 16.98 2.47
N PHE A 63 -3.46 16.93 2.58
CA PHE A 63 -2.79 16.30 3.71
C PHE A 63 -1.60 17.12 4.20
N PHE A 64 -1.49 17.27 5.51
CA PHE A 64 -0.52 18.17 6.13
C PHE A 64 0.96 17.82 5.82
N MET A 65 1.29 16.56 5.56
CA MET A 65 2.66 16.17 5.25
C MET A 65 3.08 16.52 3.81
N ASP A 66 2.12 16.75 2.93
CA ASP A 66 2.35 17.08 1.52
C ASP A 66 2.21 18.58 1.23
N GLY A 67 2.13 19.40 2.29
CA GLY A 67 1.96 20.84 2.18
C GLY A 67 0.53 21.32 2.34
N GLY A 68 -0.43 20.43 2.53
CA GLY A 68 -1.81 20.74 2.89
C GLY A 68 -1.98 21.08 4.38
N SER A 69 -3.21 21.03 4.87
CA SER A 69 -3.56 21.41 6.23
C SER A 69 -4.38 20.38 6.99
N LYS A 70 -5.05 19.48 6.28
CA LYS A 70 -5.95 18.50 6.86
C LYS A 70 -5.19 17.31 7.45
N VAL A 71 -5.78 16.72 8.49
CA VAL A 71 -5.26 15.55 9.21
C VAL A 71 -6.18 14.35 9.04
N MET A 72 -7.45 14.61 8.77
CA MET A 72 -8.50 13.63 8.55
C MET A 72 -9.66 14.26 7.77
N PRO A 73 -10.49 13.46 7.10
CA PRO A 73 -11.71 13.95 6.44
C PRO A 73 -12.64 14.68 7.41
N GLU A 74 -13.37 15.66 6.90
CA GLU A 74 -14.26 16.47 7.73
C GLU A 74 -15.41 15.68 8.35
N THR A 75 -15.94 14.67 7.66
CA THR A 75 -17.12 13.93 8.10
C THR A 75 -16.99 12.41 7.89
N LYS A 76 -17.66 11.68 8.79
CA LYS A 76 -17.82 10.23 8.65
C LYS A 76 -18.54 9.81 7.37
N ASP A 77 -19.48 10.66 6.89
CA ASP A 77 -20.25 10.33 5.69
C ASP A 77 -19.42 10.51 4.42
N LEU A 78 -18.42 11.40 4.40
CA LEU A 78 -17.45 11.48 3.33
C LEU A 78 -16.61 10.18 3.24
N VAL A 79 -16.12 9.65 4.37
CA VAL A 79 -15.40 8.36 4.39
C VAL A 79 -16.28 7.24 3.84
N LYS A 80 -17.54 7.15 4.25
CA LYS A 80 -18.48 6.13 3.73
C LYS A 80 -18.76 6.30 2.23
N HIS A 81 -18.86 7.55 1.76
CA HIS A 81 -19.03 7.85 0.34
C HIS A 81 -17.82 7.34 -0.45
N ASN A 82 -16.62 7.66 0.00
CA ASN A 82 -15.39 7.21 -0.64
C ASN A 82 -15.26 5.69 -0.63
N MET A 83 -15.53 5.04 0.52
CA MET A 83 -15.53 3.57 0.62
C MET A 83 -16.49 2.93 -0.38
N LYS A 84 -17.67 3.51 -0.58
CA LYS A 84 -18.64 3.02 -1.56
C LYS A 84 -18.11 3.15 -2.99
N GLY A 85 -17.46 4.28 -3.30
CA GLY A 85 -16.83 4.51 -4.60
C GLY A 85 -15.68 3.56 -4.87
N ILE A 86 -14.77 3.40 -3.90
CA ILE A 86 -13.66 2.44 -3.96
C ILE A 86 -14.20 1.02 -4.17
N ALA A 87 -15.21 0.58 -3.42
CA ALA A 87 -15.83 -0.72 -3.60
C ALA A 87 -16.44 -0.90 -4.99
N GLY A 88 -17.03 0.17 -5.55
CA GLY A 88 -17.53 0.17 -6.95
C GLY A 88 -16.40 -0.08 -7.94
N ILE A 89 -15.28 0.64 -7.80
CA ILE A 89 -14.10 0.46 -8.65
C ILE A 89 -13.54 -0.96 -8.55
N LEU A 90 -13.44 -1.51 -7.33
CA LEU A 90 -12.95 -2.88 -7.10
C LEU A 90 -13.85 -3.92 -7.80
N ASN A 91 -15.18 -3.77 -7.72
CA ASN A 91 -16.12 -4.66 -8.40
C ASN A 91 -16.07 -4.51 -9.93
N ASP A 92 -15.97 -3.27 -10.44
CA ASP A 92 -15.92 -3.00 -11.88
C ASP A 92 -14.61 -3.47 -12.52
N ALA A 93 -13.52 -3.50 -11.75
CA ALA A 93 -12.23 -4.03 -12.19
C ALA A 93 -12.26 -5.55 -12.43
N ASP A 94 -13.17 -6.27 -11.77
CA ASP A 94 -13.38 -7.72 -11.88
C ASP A 94 -12.05 -8.51 -11.82
N ALA A 95 -11.24 -8.21 -10.81
CA ALA A 95 -9.92 -8.79 -10.64
C ALA A 95 -9.99 -10.02 -9.74
N ASP A 96 -9.29 -11.11 -10.16
CA ASP A 96 -9.17 -12.35 -9.38
C ASP A 96 -8.44 -12.14 -8.05
N VAL A 97 -7.56 -11.12 -7.99
CA VAL A 97 -6.80 -10.73 -6.81
C VAL A 97 -6.76 -9.20 -6.69
N CYS A 98 -6.99 -8.68 -5.48
CA CYS A 98 -6.82 -7.26 -5.17
C CYS A 98 -5.80 -7.08 -4.06
N PHE A 99 -4.77 -6.26 -4.30
CA PHE A 99 -3.83 -5.74 -3.31
C PHE A 99 -4.29 -4.35 -2.89
N LEU A 100 -4.69 -4.18 -1.64
CA LEU A 100 -5.04 -2.87 -1.11
C LEU A 100 -4.00 -2.41 -0.09
N GLN A 101 -3.69 -1.11 -0.12
CA GLN A 101 -2.84 -0.43 0.83
C GLN A 101 -3.65 0.62 1.58
N GLU A 102 -3.18 1.04 2.74
CA GLU A 102 -3.81 2.02 3.64
C GLU A 102 -5.26 1.68 4.03
N VAL A 103 -5.54 0.41 4.30
CA VAL A 103 -6.86 -0.04 4.75
C VAL A 103 -6.96 0.08 6.26
N ASP A 104 -7.75 1.02 6.75
CA ASP A 104 -8.00 1.20 8.18
C ASP A 104 -9.00 0.18 8.71
N ILE A 105 -8.72 -0.37 9.92
CA ILE A 105 -9.66 -1.25 10.61
C ILE A 105 -10.21 -0.62 11.90
N ASP A 106 -9.43 0.27 12.55
CA ASP A 106 -9.87 1.01 13.72
C ASP A 106 -9.00 2.27 13.94
N SER A 107 -9.21 3.30 13.11
CA SER A 107 -8.47 4.55 13.17
C SER A 107 -9.39 5.73 13.41
N LYS A 108 -8.91 6.73 14.19
CA LYS A 108 -9.64 7.99 14.41
C LYS A 108 -9.87 8.72 13.09
N ARG A 109 -8.85 8.74 12.18
CA ARG A 109 -8.90 9.43 10.90
C ARG A 109 -9.99 8.92 9.96
N SER A 110 -10.37 7.65 10.07
CA SER A 110 -11.48 7.01 9.35
C SER A 110 -12.73 6.77 10.21
N TYR A 111 -12.88 7.54 11.31
CA TYR A 111 -14.03 7.48 12.23
C TYR A 111 -14.29 6.08 12.80
N HIS A 112 -13.22 5.30 13.04
CA HIS A 112 -13.26 3.93 13.56
C HIS A 112 -14.10 2.98 12.70
N ILE A 113 -14.14 3.22 11.37
CA ILE A 113 -14.79 2.33 10.42
C ILE A 113 -13.81 1.19 10.09
N ASN A 114 -14.31 -0.04 10.06
CA ASN A 114 -13.56 -1.19 9.57
C ASN A 114 -13.73 -1.32 8.06
N GLU A 115 -12.79 -0.73 7.30
CA GLU A 115 -12.82 -0.71 5.84
C GLU A 115 -12.63 -2.12 5.26
N LYS A 116 -11.75 -2.94 5.87
CA LYS A 116 -11.55 -4.33 5.47
C LYS A 116 -12.87 -5.10 5.45
N ALA A 117 -13.63 -5.05 6.55
CA ALA A 117 -14.91 -5.72 6.64
C ALA A 117 -15.96 -5.18 5.65
N TYR A 118 -15.88 -3.90 5.33
CA TYR A 118 -16.74 -3.30 4.32
C TYR A 118 -16.43 -3.83 2.91
N TYR A 119 -15.15 -3.87 2.53
CA TYR A 119 -14.74 -4.38 1.21
C TYR A 119 -14.94 -5.89 1.10
N GLU A 120 -14.74 -6.67 2.15
CA GLU A 120 -15.10 -8.11 2.19
C GLU A 120 -16.56 -8.35 1.82
N LYS A 121 -17.45 -7.55 2.41
CA LYS A 121 -18.88 -7.63 2.10
C LYS A 121 -19.19 -7.20 0.68
N ALA A 122 -18.51 -6.19 0.16
CA ALA A 122 -18.73 -5.67 -1.19
C ALA A 122 -18.25 -6.63 -2.27
N LEU A 123 -17.08 -7.26 -2.06
CA LEU A 123 -16.46 -8.21 -2.99
C LEU A 123 -17.00 -9.65 -2.81
N GLY A 124 -17.58 -9.97 -1.65
CA GLY A 124 -18.00 -11.33 -1.33
C GLY A 124 -16.86 -12.30 -1.08
N VAL A 125 -15.66 -11.79 -0.78
CA VAL A 125 -14.41 -12.54 -0.55
C VAL A 125 -13.77 -12.08 0.75
N ASP A 126 -13.29 -13.02 1.57
CA ASP A 126 -12.55 -12.70 2.79
C ASP A 126 -11.16 -12.16 2.47
N GLY A 127 -10.72 -11.12 3.17
CA GLY A 127 -9.39 -10.50 2.99
C GLY A 127 -8.38 -10.98 4.02
N ILE A 128 -7.13 -11.14 3.60
CA ILE A 128 -6.00 -11.38 4.48
C ILE A 128 -5.38 -10.03 4.82
N PHE A 129 -5.26 -9.71 6.11
CA PHE A 129 -4.79 -8.41 6.60
C PHE A 129 -3.43 -8.52 7.27
N ALA A 130 -2.50 -7.64 6.88
CA ALA A 130 -1.22 -7.45 7.53
C ALA A 130 -1.13 -6.02 8.10
N CYS A 131 -1.11 -5.89 9.41
CA CYS A 131 -0.99 -4.60 10.08
C CYS A 131 0.38 -3.98 9.82
N ASN A 132 0.42 -2.76 9.31
CA ASN A 132 1.65 -1.99 9.09
C ASN A 132 1.68 -0.65 9.84
N PHE A 133 0.56 -0.21 10.39
CA PHE A 133 0.48 0.97 11.22
C PHE A 133 -0.48 0.73 12.40
N LYS A 134 0.08 0.60 13.59
CA LYS A 134 -0.70 0.50 14.82
C LYS A 134 -0.10 1.39 15.90
N CYS A 135 -0.88 2.36 16.35
CA CYS A 135 -0.50 3.28 17.41
C CYS A 135 -1.73 3.66 18.24
N VAL A 136 -1.60 3.58 19.55
CA VAL A 136 -2.69 3.95 20.45
C VAL A 136 -3.04 5.44 20.39
N TYR A 137 -2.05 6.28 20.10
CA TYR A 137 -2.23 7.72 19.96
C TYR A 137 -1.03 8.37 19.27
N VAL A 138 -1.22 8.86 18.06
CA VAL A 138 -0.24 9.68 17.33
C VAL A 138 -0.47 11.15 17.74
N PRO A 139 0.48 11.78 18.50
CA PRO A 139 0.27 13.08 19.13
C PRO A 139 0.43 14.29 18.21
N TYR A 140 0.71 14.09 16.95
CA TYR A 140 1.04 15.13 15.97
C TYR A 140 0.28 14.89 14.66
N PRO A 141 -0.04 15.95 13.89
CA PRO A 141 0.06 17.38 14.20
C PRO A 141 -1.05 17.84 15.17
N LEU A 142 -1.44 19.11 15.13
CA LEU A 142 -2.62 19.62 15.83
C LEU A 142 -3.66 20.11 14.80
N PRO A 143 -4.88 19.54 14.79
CA PRO A 143 -5.40 18.46 15.65
C PRO A 143 -4.67 17.14 15.44
N THR A 144 -4.63 16.29 16.47
CA THR A 144 -3.84 15.06 16.45
C THR A 144 -4.47 13.97 15.58
N ILE A 145 -3.62 13.17 14.91
CA ILE A 145 -4.06 11.96 14.18
C ILE A 145 -4.78 10.99 15.14
N GLY A 146 -4.27 10.84 16.38
CA GLY A 146 -4.88 9.98 17.40
C GLY A 146 -4.63 8.50 17.14
N LYS A 147 -5.59 7.63 17.49
CA LYS A 147 -5.47 6.19 17.29
C LYS A 147 -5.41 5.85 15.80
N VAL A 148 -4.50 4.93 15.45
CA VAL A 148 -4.42 4.32 14.12
C VAL A 148 -4.29 2.81 14.25
N GLU A 149 -5.04 2.07 13.44
CA GLU A 149 -4.84 0.66 13.15
C GLU A 149 -5.16 0.43 11.67
N SER A 150 -4.12 0.23 10.87
CA SER A 150 -4.15 0.24 9.41
C SER A 150 -3.18 -0.79 8.84
N GLY A 151 -3.39 -1.20 7.60
CA GLY A 151 -2.52 -2.19 6.99
C GLY A 151 -2.73 -2.42 5.51
N LEU A 152 -2.17 -3.55 5.08
CA LEU A 152 -2.31 -4.12 3.75
C LEU A 152 -3.41 -5.17 3.78
N VAL A 153 -4.18 -5.28 2.70
CA VAL A 153 -5.16 -6.37 2.53
C VAL A 153 -4.95 -7.02 1.17
N THR A 154 -4.97 -8.35 1.13
CA THR A 154 -5.06 -9.11 -0.11
C THR A 154 -6.39 -9.85 -0.13
N TYR A 155 -7.21 -9.57 -1.13
CA TYR A 155 -8.42 -10.34 -1.47
C TYR A 155 -8.06 -11.27 -2.62
N SER A 156 -8.55 -12.51 -2.59
CA SER A 156 -8.26 -13.51 -3.63
C SER A 156 -9.42 -14.47 -3.83
N ASP A 157 -9.81 -14.66 -5.07
CA ASP A 157 -10.74 -15.70 -5.48
C ASP A 157 -10.11 -17.10 -5.44
N TYR A 158 -8.78 -17.15 -5.49
CA TYR A 158 -8.02 -18.40 -5.39
C TYR A 158 -7.86 -18.83 -3.92
N LYS A 159 -7.75 -20.14 -3.74
CA LYS A 159 -7.42 -20.72 -2.44
C LYS A 159 -5.98 -20.35 -2.05
N VAL A 160 -5.83 -19.61 -0.97
CA VAL A 160 -4.53 -19.31 -0.35
C VAL A 160 -4.15 -20.39 0.62
N SER A 161 -3.01 -21.06 0.42
CA SER A 161 -2.50 -22.13 1.29
C SER A 161 -1.77 -21.60 2.51
N GLU A 162 -1.00 -20.52 2.32
CA GLU A 162 -0.19 -19.86 3.35
C GLU A 162 -0.23 -18.35 3.19
N ALA A 163 -0.17 -17.65 4.32
CA ALA A 163 -0.08 -16.19 4.34
C ALA A 163 0.84 -15.74 5.47
N SER A 164 1.66 -14.73 5.21
CA SER A 164 2.62 -14.18 6.17
C SER A 164 2.74 -12.67 6.07
N ARG A 165 2.85 -12.02 7.23
CA ARG A 165 3.36 -10.67 7.35
C ARG A 165 4.88 -10.74 7.53
N ILE A 166 5.63 -10.09 6.65
CA ILE A 166 7.10 -10.04 6.70
C ILE A 166 7.50 -8.59 6.96
N ALA A 167 8.14 -8.32 8.10
CA ALA A 167 8.54 -6.97 8.49
C ALA A 167 9.58 -6.40 7.54
N LEU A 168 9.41 -5.13 7.18
CA LEU A 168 10.40 -4.33 6.48
C LEU A 168 11.22 -3.48 7.47
N PRO A 169 12.44 -3.06 7.12
CA PRO A 169 13.24 -2.18 7.95
C PRO A 169 12.50 -0.90 8.37
N GLU A 170 12.61 -0.53 9.64
CA GLU A 170 12.05 0.72 10.17
C GLU A 170 12.89 1.92 9.71
N SER A 171 12.25 2.93 9.12
CA SER A 171 12.94 4.14 8.63
C SER A 171 13.24 5.14 9.72
N PHE A 172 12.56 5.08 10.86
CA PHE A 172 12.64 6.07 11.93
C PHE A 172 13.28 5.50 13.19
N LYS A 173 13.97 6.37 13.94
CA LYS A 173 14.58 6.04 15.23
C LYS A 173 13.67 6.44 16.38
N TRP A 174 13.95 5.89 17.56
CA TRP A 174 13.31 6.33 18.80
C TRP A 174 13.61 7.82 19.06
N PRO A 175 12.62 8.63 19.53
CA PRO A 175 11.28 8.23 19.93
C PRO A 175 10.25 8.20 18.80
N VAL A 176 10.55 8.74 17.62
CA VAL A 176 9.60 8.90 16.49
C VAL A 176 9.00 7.56 16.05
N LYS A 177 9.79 6.49 16.04
CA LYS A 177 9.35 5.15 15.66
C LYS A 177 8.20 4.58 16.50
N THR A 178 8.01 5.09 17.73
CA THR A 178 6.93 4.61 18.63
C THR A 178 5.53 4.89 18.12
N CYS A 179 5.40 5.94 17.29
CA CYS A 179 4.13 6.38 16.69
C CYS A 179 4.17 6.37 15.16
N ASN A 180 5.02 5.55 14.57
CA ASN A 180 5.20 5.49 13.13
C ASN A 180 4.93 4.09 12.58
N LEU A 181 4.83 3.99 11.25
CA LEU A 181 4.57 2.75 10.54
C LEU A 181 5.62 1.67 10.84
N LYS A 182 5.14 0.44 10.96
CA LYS A 182 5.93 -0.79 10.97
C LYS A 182 5.68 -1.50 9.66
N ARG A 183 6.20 -0.92 8.57
CA ARG A 183 5.95 -1.39 7.21
C ARG A 183 6.28 -2.85 7.03
N CYS A 184 5.54 -3.54 6.17
CA CYS A 184 5.68 -4.96 5.91
C CYS A 184 5.34 -5.31 4.46
N MET A 185 5.69 -6.52 4.07
CA MET A 185 5.13 -7.22 2.93
C MET A 185 4.04 -8.17 3.44
N LEU A 186 2.93 -8.25 2.72
CA LEU A 186 1.92 -9.30 2.89
C LEU A 186 2.13 -10.33 1.79
N GLU A 187 2.73 -11.46 2.16
CA GLU A 187 2.93 -12.59 1.27
C GLU A 187 1.73 -13.53 1.35
N THR A 188 1.23 -13.98 0.21
CA THR A 188 0.21 -15.02 0.09
C THR A 188 0.65 -16.04 -0.96
N ARG A 189 0.37 -17.34 -0.70
CA ARG A 189 0.79 -18.45 -1.56
C ARG A 189 -0.42 -19.18 -2.10
N ILE A 190 -0.43 -19.39 -3.41
CA ILE A 190 -1.49 -20.08 -4.14
C ILE A 190 -0.85 -21.31 -4.82
N PRO A 191 -1.25 -22.54 -4.42
CA PRO A 191 -0.77 -23.75 -5.06
C PRO A 191 -1.16 -23.82 -6.53
N ILE A 192 -0.23 -24.18 -7.41
CA ILE A 192 -0.50 -24.39 -8.83
C ILE A 192 -0.92 -25.84 -9.04
N LYS A 193 -2.11 -26.05 -9.57
CA LYS A 193 -2.65 -27.39 -9.81
C LYS A 193 -1.77 -28.18 -10.76
N GLY A 194 -1.36 -29.38 -10.35
CA GLY A 194 -0.50 -30.27 -11.16
C GLY A 194 0.99 -29.92 -11.11
N SER A 195 1.40 -29.02 -10.24
CA SER A 195 2.79 -28.60 -10.03
C SER A 195 3.17 -28.69 -8.56
N ASP A 196 4.48 -28.80 -8.29
CA ASP A 196 5.08 -28.60 -6.97
C ASP A 196 5.45 -27.13 -6.71
N LYS A 197 5.13 -26.24 -7.65
CA LYS A 197 5.39 -24.82 -7.59
C LYS A 197 4.14 -24.05 -7.12
N GLU A 198 4.38 -22.83 -6.67
CA GLU A 198 3.37 -21.93 -6.16
C GLU A 198 3.40 -20.60 -6.93
N LEU A 199 2.26 -19.93 -6.95
CA LEU A 199 2.17 -18.52 -7.26
C LEU A 199 2.30 -17.76 -5.94
N VAL A 200 3.39 -17.01 -5.80
CA VAL A 200 3.69 -16.19 -4.62
C VAL A 200 3.34 -14.75 -4.93
N LEU A 201 2.39 -14.24 -4.19
CA LEU A 201 1.86 -12.88 -4.31
C LEU A 201 2.35 -12.04 -3.13
N ILE A 202 2.89 -10.86 -3.39
CA ILE A 202 3.47 -9.97 -2.38
C ILE A 202 2.85 -8.58 -2.52
N ASN A 203 1.95 -8.23 -1.60
CA ASN A 203 1.41 -6.88 -1.48
C ASN A 203 2.32 -6.06 -0.55
N PHE A 204 2.66 -4.83 -0.94
CA PHE A 204 3.51 -3.96 -0.15
C PHE A 204 3.13 -2.47 -0.28
N HIS A 205 3.60 -1.68 0.65
CA HIS A 205 3.59 -0.22 0.62
C HIS A 205 4.92 0.27 1.20
N LEU A 206 5.81 0.77 0.34
CA LEU A 206 7.17 1.19 0.73
C LEU A 206 7.17 2.57 1.37
N GLU A 207 8.32 2.96 1.94
CA GLU A 207 8.47 4.22 2.67
C GLU A 207 8.33 5.46 1.78
N ALA A 208 7.61 6.46 2.29
CA ALA A 208 7.36 7.73 1.59
C ALA A 208 8.28 8.87 2.04
N TYR A 209 8.42 9.08 3.35
CA TYR A 209 8.89 10.33 3.94
C TYR A 209 10.24 10.24 4.66
N ASP A 210 11.08 9.28 4.30
CA ASP A 210 12.43 9.19 4.84
C ASP A 210 13.46 9.96 4.00
N SER A 211 14.72 9.96 4.47
CA SER A 211 15.86 10.53 3.75
C SER A 211 16.32 9.72 2.51
N GLY A 212 15.63 8.63 2.19
CA GLY A 212 15.94 7.69 1.09
C GLY A 212 16.61 6.40 1.56
N GLU A 213 17.27 6.37 2.72
CA GLU A 213 17.94 5.17 3.24
C GLU A 213 16.94 4.05 3.58
N GLY A 214 15.79 4.40 4.16
CA GLY A 214 14.73 3.45 4.50
C GLY A 214 14.12 2.81 3.27
N LYS A 215 13.81 3.59 2.22
CA LYS A 215 13.31 3.08 0.93
C LYS A 215 14.26 2.05 0.33
N ILE A 216 15.57 2.38 0.30
CA ILE A 216 16.61 1.48 -0.21
C ILE A 216 16.70 0.20 0.63
N ALA A 217 16.66 0.33 1.96
CA ALA A 217 16.72 -0.83 2.87
C ALA A 217 15.50 -1.74 2.70
N GLN A 218 14.29 -1.17 2.59
CA GLN A 218 13.05 -1.92 2.37
C GLN A 218 13.07 -2.62 1.02
N ARG A 219 13.48 -1.94 -0.04
CA ARG A 219 13.61 -2.52 -1.38
C ARG A 219 14.59 -3.69 -1.41
N LYS A 220 15.73 -3.60 -0.72
CA LYS A 220 16.69 -4.72 -0.61
C LYS A 220 16.06 -5.97 -0.01
N VAL A 221 15.19 -5.84 1.00
CA VAL A 221 14.47 -6.98 1.59
C VAL A 221 13.47 -7.56 0.60
N LEU A 222 12.72 -6.70 -0.11
CA LEU A 222 11.80 -7.13 -1.16
C LEU A 222 12.55 -7.89 -2.28
N VAL A 223 13.62 -7.32 -2.83
CA VAL A 223 14.44 -7.93 -3.89
C VAL A 223 15.01 -9.29 -3.47
N LYS A 224 15.51 -9.38 -2.22
CA LYS A 224 15.98 -10.65 -1.68
C LYS A 224 14.86 -11.70 -1.66
N LYS A 225 13.66 -11.33 -1.22
CA LYS A 225 12.52 -12.23 -1.19
C LYS A 225 12.08 -12.67 -2.60
N LEU A 226 12.02 -11.75 -3.56
CA LEU A 226 11.74 -12.08 -4.96
C LEU A 226 12.70 -13.13 -5.50
N LYS A 227 14.01 -12.92 -5.29
CA LYS A 227 15.06 -13.83 -5.76
C LYS A 227 14.93 -15.21 -5.10
N GLU A 228 14.72 -15.26 -3.77
CA GLU A 228 14.56 -16.52 -3.04
C GLU A 228 13.39 -17.37 -3.56
N GLU A 229 12.26 -16.75 -3.89
CA GLU A 229 11.11 -17.48 -4.41
C GLU A 229 11.30 -17.91 -5.88
N TYR A 230 11.91 -17.06 -6.69
CA TYR A 230 12.22 -17.37 -8.09
C TYR A 230 13.23 -18.52 -8.21
N GLU A 231 14.26 -18.56 -7.37
CA GLU A 231 15.26 -19.66 -7.32
C GLU A 231 14.63 -21.01 -6.95
N LYS A 232 13.48 -21.02 -6.24
CA LYS A 232 12.69 -22.23 -5.99
C LYS A 232 11.87 -22.67 -7.21
N GLY A 233 11.82 -21.85 -8.26
CA GLY A 233 11.01 -22.05 -9.45
C GLY A 233 9.55 -21.61 -9.29
N ASN A 234 9.23 -20.85 -8.24
CA ASN A 234 7.91 -20.29 -8.04
C ASN A 234 7.62 -19.14 -9.03
N TYR A 235 6.35 -18.94 -9.30
CA TYR A 235 5.87 -17.76 -10.02
C TYR A 235 5.69 -16.62 -9.00
N VAL A 236 6.19 -15.42 -9.32
CA VAL A 236 6.23 -14.33 -8.33
C VAL A 236 5.64 -13.05 -8.92
N ILE A 237 4.66 -12.49 -8.22
CA ILE A 237 4.12 -11.16 -8.49
C ILE A 237 4.17 -10.35 -7.20
N ALA A 238 4.91 -9.26 -7.22
CA ALA A 238 4.90 -8.29 -6.14
C ALA A 238 4.30 -6.98 -6.65
N GLY A 239 3.41 -6.37 -5.90
CA GLY A 239 2.75 -5.13 -6.31
C GLY A 239 2.32 -4.27 -5.13
N GLY A 240 2.10 -3.00 -5.40
CA GLY A 240 1.70 -2.04 -4.39
C GLY A 240 2.14 -0.62 -4.71
N ASP A 241 2.17 0.18 -3.67
CA ASP A 241 2.68 1.54 -3.70
C ASP A 241 4.18 1.55 -3.39
N PHE A 242 4.98 1.91 -4.39
CA PHE A 242 6.44 1.99 -4.28
C PHE A 242 6.91 3.27 -3.59
N ASN A 243 6.08 4.32 -3.55
CA ASN A 243 6.49 5.69 -3.18
C ASN A 243 7.74 6.16 -3.94
N GLN A 244 7.97 5.60 -5.10
CA GLN A 244 9.04 5.91 -6.03
C GLN A 244 8.48 5.79 -7.46
N THR A 245 8.88 6.71 -8.33
CA THR A 245 8.55 6.62 -9.76
C THR A 245 9.49 5.65 -10.48
N PHE A 246 9.17 5.32 -11.70
CA PHE A 246 9.94 4.35 -12.49
C PHE A 246 10.71 5.05 -13.62
N ASP A 247 11.84 4.50 -14.02
CA ASP A 247 12.59 4.99 -15.17
C ASP A 247 11.71 5.02 -16.43
N GLY A 248 11.70 6.19 -17.09
CA GLY A 248 10.87 6.41 -18.28
C GLY A 248 9.42 6.81 -18.00
N MET A 249 9.01 6.94 -16.73
CA MET A 249 7.66 7.37 -16.32
C MET A 249 7.60 8.84 -15.86
N ASP A 250 8.55 9.68 -16.29
CA ASP A 250 8.62 11.12 -15.96
C ASP A 250 7.75 11.95 -16.92
N THR A 251 6.51 11.56 -17.11
CA THR A 251 5.60 12.18 -18.10
C THR A 251 4.91 13.45 -17.59
N TYR A 252 4.86 13.63 -16.27
CA TYR A 252 4.14 14.73 -15.64
C TYR A 252 5.08 15.80 -15.09
N PRO A 253 4.73 17.09 -15.20
CA PRO A 253 5.57 18.18 -14.71
C PRO A 253 5.58 18.23 -13.17
N ILE A 254 6.75 18.57 -12.61
CA ILE A 254 6.89 18.91 -11.19
C ILE A 254 6.68 20.41 -11.05
N HIS A 255 5.56 20.81 -10.46
CA HIS A 255 5.20 22.23 -10.28
C HIS A 255 5.86 22.85 -9.05
N ASP A 256 5.99 22.07 -7.97
CA ASP A 256 6.60 22.49 -6.71
C ASP A 256 7.69 21.49 -6.29
N LYS A 257 8.96 21.92 -6.40
CA LYS A 257 10.12 21.13 -6.04
C LYS A 257 10.44 21.16 -4.55
N ASP A 258 9.85 22.10 -3.82
CA ASP A 258 10.01 22.24 -2.37
C ASP A 258 9.03 21.34 -1.60
N SER A 259 7.98 20.86 -2.27
CA SER A 259 7.08 19.83 -1.77
C SER A 259 7.67 18.42 -1.97
N TRP A 260 6.99 17.42 -1.43
CA TRP A 260 7.40 16.03 -1.57
C TRP A 260 7.55 15.62 -3.05
N VAL A 261 8.69 15.04 -3.39
CA VAL A 261 9.01 14.47 -4.70
C VAL A 261 9.48 13.03 -4.51
N PRO A 262 8.92 12.05 -5.26
CA PRO A 262 9.31 10.65 -5.13
C PRO A 262 10.76 10.41 -5.55
N GLY A 263 11.40 9.43 -4.94
CA GLY A 263 12.61 8.83 -5.49
C GLY A 263 12.31 8.09 -6.79
N LYS A 264 13.36 7.49 -7.40
CA LYS A 264 13.24 6.76 -8.66
C LYS A 264 13.78 5.34 -8.53
N VAL A 265 13.18 4.40 -9.25
CA VAL A 265 13.65 3.02 -9.39
C VAL A 265 13.84 2.68 -10.86
N GLY A 266 14.87 1.88 -11.15
CA GLY A 266 15.22 1.42 -12.48
C GLY A 266 15.35 -0.11 -12.56
N LYS A 267 15.70 -0.59 -13.74
CA LYS A 267 15.87 -2.02 -13.99
C LYS A 267 16.96 -2.65 -13.11
N GLU A 268 17.97 -1.88 -12.71
CA GLU A 268 19.04 -2.29 -11.82
C GLU A 268 18.60 -2.56 -10.38
N ASP A 269 17.40 -2.08 -10.03
CA ASP A 269 16.82 -2.18 -8.68
C ASP A 269 16.00 -3.47 -8.47
N ILE A 270 15.83 -4.29 -9.51
CA ILE A 270 15.15 -5.60 -9.44
C ILE A 270 16.11 -6.73 -9.89
N PRO A 271 15.90 -7.97 -9.42
CA PRO A 271 16.77 -9.07 -9.80
C PRO A 271 16.60 -9.48 -11.28
N GLU A 272 17.61 -10.17 -11.83
CA GLU A 272 17.50 -10.84 -13.13
C GLU A 272 16.31 -11.81 -13.11
N GLY A 273 15.62 -11.95 -14.25
CA GLY A 273 14.41 -12.76 -14.35
C GLY A 273 13.14 -12.03 -13.92
N PHE A 274 13.21 -10.73 -13.64
CA PHE A 274 12.04 -9.90 -13.30
C PHE A 274 11.91 -8.69 -14.21
N SER A 275 10.68 -8.19 -14.31
CA SER A 275 10.36 -6.95 -15.00
C SER A 275 9.35 -6.13 -14.20
N TYR A 276 9.42 -4.79 -14.32
CA TYR A 276 8.33 -3.95 -13.90
C TYR A 276 7.15 -4.07 -14.86
N ALA A 277 5.94 -4.17 -14.31
CA ALA A 277 4.68 -4.02 -15.03
C ALA A 277 4.01 -2.74 -14.51
N VAL A 278 4.22 -1.66 -15.24
CA VAL A 278 3.76 -0.30 -14.95
C VAL A 278 3.24 0.35 -16.23
N SER A 279 2.38 1.34 -16.11
CA SER A 279 1.82 2.10 -17.23
C SER A 279 1.83 3.59 -16.91
N ASP A 280 1.90 4.42 -17.91
CA ASP A 280 1.81 5.90 -17.82
C ASP A 280 0.59 6.46 -18.57
N ASN A 281 -0.39 5.60 -18.91
CA ASN A 281 -1.61 6.03 -19.60
C ASN A 281 -2.40 7.10 -18.81
N VAL A 282 -2.36 7.03 -17.47
CA VAL A 282 -2.76 8.09 -16.52
C VAL A 282 -1.87 8.01 -15.29
N PRO A 283 -1.71 9.08 -14.48
CA PRO A 283 -0.92 9.02 -13.23
C PRO A 283 -1.59 8.09 -12.22
N THR A 284 -0.83 7.55 -11.27
CA THR A 284 -1.38 6.70 -10.21
C THR A 284 -1.48 7.39 -8.86
N CYS A 285 -0.81 8.52 -8.66
CA CYS A 285 -0.83 9.27 -7.41
C CYS A 285 -0.81 10.76 -7.66
N ARG A 286 -1.47 11.54 -6.79
CA ARG A 286 -1.37 12.99 -6.74
C ARG A 286 -0.75 13.47 -5.43
N LEU A 287 -0.04 14.60 -5.48
CA LEU A 287 0.39 15.32 -4.29
C LEU A 287 -0.83 15.92 -3.58
N LEU A 288 -0.88 15.80 -2.25
CA LEU A 288 -1.99 16.28 -1.41
C LEU A 288 -1.75 17.69 -0.85
N ASN A 289 -1.10 18.58 -1.62
CA ASN A 289 -0.88 19.99 -1.23
C ASN A 289 -2.13 20.85 -1.33
N GLY A 290 -3.22 20.35 -1.89
CA GLY A 290 -4.52 20.97 -2.05
C GLY A 290 -5.50 20.04 -2.75
N PRO A 291 -6.74 20.49 -2.98
CA PRO A 291 -7.71 19.77 -3.81
C PRO A 291 -7.19 19.52 -5.23
N TYR A 292 -7.59 18.40 -5.82
CA TYR A 292 -7.26 18.08 -7.21
C TYR A 292 -7.91 19.09 -8.18
N SER A 293 -7.15 19.62 -9.12
CA SER A 293 -7.61 20.66 -10.06
C SER A 293 -8.61 20.15 -11.11
N GLY A 294 -8.75 18.82 -11.27
CA GLY A 294 -9.51 18.20 -12.36
C GLY A 294 -8.70 18.05 -13.65
N ASN A 295 -7.40 18.38 -13.61
CA ASN A 295 -6.50 18.28 -14.75
C ASN A 295 -5.11 17.80 -14.29
N TYR A 296 -4.57 16.78 -14.95
CA TYR A 296 -3.26 16.23 -14.64
C TYR A 296 -2.11 17.20 -14.92
N ASP A 297 -2.24 18.04 -15.97
CA ASP A 297 -1.19 19.01 -16.33
C ASP A 297 -1.09 20.17 -15.33
N ASP A 298 -2.16 20.47 -14.59
CA ASP A 298 -2.21 21.53 -13.57
C ASP A 298 -2.00 21.01 -12.14
N SER A 299 -1.83 19.70 -11.97
CA SER A 299 -1.64 19.05 -10.70
C SER A 299 -0.28 18.36 -10.64
N GLN A 300 0.32 18.29 -9.45
CA GLN A 300 1.54 17.52 -9.26
C GLN A 300 1.15 16.06 -9.05
N VAL A 301 1.39 15.25 -10.09
CA VAL A 301 0.98 13.85 -10.16
C VAL A 301 2.15 12.95 -10.58
N TYR A 302 2.06 11.68 -10.24
CA TYR A 302 3.13 10.71 -10.43
C TYR A 302 2.60 9.34 -10.82
N VAL A 303 3.48 8.49 -11.34
CA VAL A 303 3.27 7.04 -11.45
C VAL A 303 4.10 6.37 -10.35
N LEU A 304 3.46 5.89 -9.29
CA LEU A 304 4.09 5.32 -8.09
C LEU A 304 3.66 3.88 -7.79
N ASP A 305 2.57 3.43 -8.42
CA ASP A 305 1.96 2.12 -8.20
C ASP A 305 2.21 1.21 -9.38
N GLY A 306 2.33 -0.09 -9.12
CA GLY A 306 2.57 -1.07 -10.17
C GLY A 306 3.03 -2.41 -9.60
N PHE A 307 3.68 -3.20 -10.47
CA PHE A 307 4.08 -4.57 -10.14
C PHE A 307 5.51 -4.87 -10.56
N ILE A 308 6.10 -5.88 -9.91
CA ILE A 308 7.31 -6.60 -10.31
C ILE A 308 6.89 -8.04 -10.58
N VAL A 309 7.18 -8.55 -11.76
CA VAL A 309 6.69 -9.85 -12.26
C VAL A 309 7.86 -10.71 -12.70
N SER A 310 7.91 -11.98 -12.27
CA SER A 310 8.92 -12.95 -12.70
C SER A 310 8.70 -13.39 -14.16
N ASP A 311 9.76 -13.72 -14.86
CA ASP A 311 9.74 -13.99 -16.31
C ASP A 311 9.08 -15.32 -16.72
N ASN A 312 8.82 -16.23 -15.77
CA ASN A 312 7.94 -17.39 -15.94
C ASN A 312 6.44 -17.04 -16.00
N LEU A 313 6.11 -15.76 -15.83
CA LEU A 313 4.82 -15.18 -16.15
C LEU A 313 4.93 -14.35 -17.44
N LYS A 314 3.89 -14.37 -18.25
CA LYS A 314 3.75 -13.46 -19.39
C LYS A 314 2.89 -12.28 -18.97
N ILE A 315 3.42 -11.08 -19.06
CA ILE A 315 2.62 -9.85 -18.91
C ILE A 315 1.81 -9.68 -20.20
N ASP A 316 0.49 -9.79 -20.10
CA ASP A 316 -0.40 -9.63 -21.25
C ASP A 316 -0.84 -8.17 -21.40
N GLN A 317 -1.15 -7.50 -20.29
CA GLN A 317 -1.53 -6.09 -20.26
C GLN A 317 -1.26 -5.49 -18.88
N VAL A 318 -0.89 -4.22 -18.84
CA VAL A 318 -0.91 -3.39 -17.64
C VAL A 318 -1.54 -2.05 -17.98
N GLU A 319 -2.44 -1.56 -17.13
CA GLU A 319 -3.13 -0.28 -17.31
C GLU A 319 -3.48 0.35 -15.96
N ASN A 320 -3.43 1.68 -15.91
CA ASN A 320 -3.94 2.45 -14.78
C ASN A 320 -5.40 2.81 -15.07
N ILE A 321 -6.30 2.56 -14.11
CA ILE A 321 -7.73 2.88 -14.23
C ILE A 321 -7.93 4.34 -13.85
N ASP A 322 -8.40 5.15 -14.80
CA ASP A 322 -8.66 6.56 -14.59
C ASP A 322 -9.90 6.78 -13.72
N THR A 323 -9.70 7.17 -12.48
CA THR A 323 -10.74 7.52 -11.52
C THR A 323 -10.82 9.00 -11.22
N GLN A 324 -9.94 9.83 -11.84
CA GLN A 324 -9.82 11.26 -11.59
C GLN A 324 -9.62 11.58 -10.09
N PHE A 325 -8.98 10.65 -9.35
CA PHE A 325 -8.77 10.75 -7.90
C PHE A 325 -10.06 11.00 -7.08
N GLU A 326 -11.21 10.55 -7.59
CA GLU A 326 -12.52 10.88 -7.01
C GLU A 326 -12.65 10.45 -5.55
N TYR A 327 -12.07 9.30 -5.15
CA TYR A 327 -12.29 8.69 -3.83
C TYR A 327 -11.04 8.52 -2.98
N THR A 328 -9.85 8.63 -3.57
CA THR A 328 -8.53 8.56 -2.92
C THR A 328 -7.51 9.29 -3.78
N ASP A 329 -6.36 9.60 -3.23
CA ASP A 329 -5.22 10.24 -3.88
C ASP A 329 -4.40 9.31 -4.79
N HIS A 330 -4.79 8.05 -4.87
CA HIS A 330 -4.24 7.09 -5.83
C HIS A 330 -5.28 6.61 -6.85
N GLN A 331 -4.78 6.03 -7.94
CA GLN A 331 -5.57 5.37 -8.98
C GLN A 331 -5.11 3.92 -9.12
N PRO A 332 -6.05 2.97 -9.34
CA PRO A 332 -5.71 1.55 -9.37
C PRO A 332 -4.88 1.18 -10.60
N VAL A 333 -3.97 0.23 -10.43
CA VAL A 333 -3.24 -0.40 -11.54
C VAL A 333 -3.73 -1.83 -11.71
N LYS A 334 -4.16 -2.17 -12.92
CA LYS A 334 -4.65 -3.49 -13.32
C LYS A 334 -3.63 -4.20 -14.18
N LEU A 335 -3.31 -5.44 -13.83
CA LEU A 335 -2.35 -6.30 -14.51
C LEU A 335 -3.03 -7.60 -14.95
N ASN A 336 -2.89 -7.96 -16.20
CA ASN A 336 -3.25 -9.27 -16.73
C ASN A 336 -1.98 -10.07 -17.03
N VAL A 337 -1.90 -11.28 -16.52
CA VAL A 337 -0.76 -12.18 -16.72
C VAL A 337 -1.22 -13.60 -17.06
N THR A 338 -0.36 -14.35 -17.75
CA THR A 338 -0.53 -15.77 -18.03
C THR A 338 0.65 -16.55 -17.46
N LEU A 339 0.40 -17.65 -16.73
CA LEU A 339 1.43 -18.56 -16.23
C LEU A 339 2.02 -19.35 -17.41
N LYS A 340 3.37 -19.32 -17.58
CA LYS A 340 4.04 -20.08 -18.66
C LYS A 340 4.28 -21.52 -18.28
#